data_5f2d30342697cf86477a023d35383568
#
_entry.id   5f2d30342697cf86477a023d35383568
#
_cell.length_a   1.000
_cell.length_b   1.000
_cell.length_c   1.000
_cell.angle_alpha   90.00
_cell.angle_beta   90.00
_cell.angle_gamma   90.00
#
_symmetry.space_group_name_H-M   'P 1'
#
loop_
_entity.id
_entity.type
_entity.pdbx_description
1 polymer ?
#
loop_
_entity_poly.entity_id
_entity_poly.type
_entity_poly.pdbx_seq_one_letter_code
_entity_poly.pdbx_strand_id
1 'polypeptide(L)'
;INEVSMNFEVIVTCAVTGAGETVDKSPHVPVTPKEIADAAIEAAKAGASAAHIHVRDPETGKGSRDVNLFKEAVDRIRDDKTDVVINLTAGMGGDWVPDENDFSMPGPGTDMIGPDERLAHIELCKPEICSLDCGTLNFGVNDHSIYISTLPILRRMAELTKSWGVKPELEVFDLGHIRSVSYTHLRAHETHTN
;
A
#
# COMPACT_ATOMS: atom_id res chain seq x y z
N ILE A 1 -16.24 -25.98 -28.18
CA ILE A 1 -16.35 -25.41 -26.78
C ILE A 1 -14.98 -25.65 -26.18
N ASN A 2 -14.15 -24.61 -26.07
CA ASN A 2 -12.88 -24.72 -25.39
C ASN A 2 -13.18 -24.95 -23.91
N GLU A 3 -12.73 -26.05 -23.34
CA GLU A 3 -12.74 -26.28 -21.90
C GLU A 3 -11.92 -25.14 -21.24
N VAL A 4 -12.59 -24.31 -20.48
CA VAL A 4 -11.91 -23.36 -19.60
C VAL A 4 -11.34 -24.19 -18.45
N SER A 5 -10.06 -24.54 -18.55
CA SER A 5 -9.32 -25.13 -17.43
C SER A 5 -9.31 -24.10 -16.30
N MET A 6 -9.93 -24.44 -15.17
CA MET A 6 -9.81 -23.61 -13.97
C MET A 6 -8.38 -23.70 -13.44
N ASN A 7 -7.76 -22.56 -13.19
CA ASN A 7 -6.48 -22.49 -12.51
C ASN A 7 -6.71 -22.61 -11.00
N PHE A 8 -6.09 -23.59 -10.37
CA PHE A 8 -6.15 -23.84 -8.92
C PHE A 8 -4.87 -23.38 -8.20
N GLU A 9 -3.95 -22.73 -8.91
CA GLU A 9 -2.76 -22.17 -8.28
C GLU A 9 -3.14 -21.00 -7.38
N VAL A 10 -2.60 -20.95 -6.17
CA VAL A 10 -2.87 -19.93 -5.17
C VAL A 10 -1.57 -19.18 -4.87
N ILE A 11 -1.63 -17.85 -4.95
CA ILE A 11 -0.55 -16.97 -4.51
C ILE A 11 -0.82 -16.60 -3.05
N VAL A 12 0.18 -16.83 -2.19
CA VAL A 12 0.11 -16.47 -0.77
C VAL A 12 0.91 -15.20 -0.55
N THR A 13 0.23 -14.12 -0.13
CA THR A 13 0.86 -12.87 0.31
C THR A 13 0.86 -12.81 1.83
N CYS A 14 2.02 -12.62 2.45
CA CYS A 14 2.15 -12.38 3.87
C CYS A 14 2.27 -10.88 4.15
N ALA A 15 1.32 -10.31 4.89
CA ALA A 15 1.41 -8.94 5.39
C ALA A 15 2.14 -8.97 6.73
N VAL A 16 3.43 -8.64 6.73
CA VAL A 16 4.30 -8.79 7.90
C VAL A 16 4.05 -7.74 8.98
N THR A 17 3.61 -6.55 8.56
CA THR A 17 3.11 -5.47 9.43
C THR A 17 2.20 -4.56 8.62
N GLY A 18 1.31 -3.83 9.28
CA GLY A 18 0.40 -2.85 8.69
C GLY A 18 0.59 -1.45 9.28
N ALA A 19 -0.23 -0.48 8.87
CA ALA A 19 -0.20 0.90 9.37
C ALA A 19 -0.80 1.04 10.79
N GLY A 20 -1.70 0.14 11.19
CA GLY A 20 -2.45 0.25 12.45
C GLY A 20 -1.58 0.19 13.71
N GLU A 21 -2.07 0.79 14.78
CA GLU A 21 -1.42 0.75 16.11
C GLU A 21 -1.65 -0.62 16.76
N THR A 22 -0.74 -1.55 16.49
CA THR A 22 -0.84 -2.96 16.93
C THR A 22 0.38 -3.44 17.69
N VAL A 23 1.42 -2.62 17.86
CA VAL A 23 2.68 -2.99 18.51
C VAL A 23 2.47 -3.35 19.98
N ASP A 24 1.52 -2.71 20.64
CA ASP A 24 1.10 -2.99 22.01
C ASP A 24 0.27 -4.28 22.16
N LYS A 25 -0.30 -4.78 21.06
CA LYS A 25 -1.16 -5.98 21.05
C LYS A 25 -0.38 -7.27 20.91
N SER A 26 0.84 -7.22 20.35
CA SER A 26 1.68 -8.40 20.20
C SER A 26 3.17 -8.03 20.16
N PRO A 27 4.02 -8.74 20.92
CA PRO A 27 5.48 -8.55 20.88
C PRO A 27 6.11 -9.07 19.57
N HIS A 28 5.33 -9.70 18.71
CA HIS A 28 5.80 -10.27 17.43
C HIS A 28 5.57 -9.33 16.24
N VAL A 29 4.99 -8.13 16.45
CA VAL A 29 4.86 -7.14 15.39
C VAL A 29 6.23 -6.54 15.09
N PRO A 30 6.78 -6.72 13.89
CA PRO A 30 8.08 -6.16 13.53
C PRO A 30 7.99 -4.64 13.41
N VAL A 31 8.97 -3.94 13.97
CA VAL A 31 9.02 -2.47 14.05
C VAL A 31 10.19 -1.90 13.23
N THR A 32 11.40 -2.41 13.46
CA THR A 32 12.58 -1.93 12.76
C THR A 32 12.65 -2.46 11.32
N PRO A 33 13.31 -1.76 10.39
CA PRO A 33 13.52 -2.26 9.02
C PRO A 33 14.16 -3.65 8.98
N LYS A 34 15.04 -3.95 9.95
CA LYS A 34 15.66 -5.27 10.08
C LYS A 34 14.61 -6.34 10.45
N GLU A 35 13.79 -6.10 11.46
CA GLU A 35 12.75 -7.04 11.89
C GLU A 35 11.72 -7.27 10.79
N ILE A 36 11.34 -6.21 10.06
CA ILE A 36 10.42 -6.27 8.93
C ILE A 36 11.01 -7.12 7.80
N ALA A 37 12.28 -6.91 7.47
CA ALA A 37 12.97 -7.71 6.46
C ALA A 37 13.10 -9.18 6.89
N ASP A 38 13.51 -9.44 8.12
CA ASP A 38 13.63 -10.80 8.67
C ASP A 38 12.26 -11.53 8.61
N ALA A 39 11.17 -10.86 8.99
CA ALA A 39 9.82 -11.43 8.92
C ALA A 39 9.38 -11.73 7.47
N ALA A 40 9.72 -10.87 6.52
CA ALA A 40 9.42 -11.09 5.11
C ALA A 40 10.20 -12.30 4.55
N ILE A 41 11.49 -12.41 4.90
CA ILE A 41 12.34 -13.53 4.51
C ILE A 41 11.86 -14.84 5.13
N GLU A 42 11.47 -14.82 6.40
CA GLU A 42 10.92 -15.99 7.10
C GLU A 42 9.60 -16.43 6.48
N ALA A 43 8.69 -15.50 6.17
CA ALA A 43 7.44 -15.78 5.47
C ALA A 43 7.67 -16.43 4.10
N ALA A 44 8.63 -15.93 3.33
CA ALA A 44 8.99 -16.50 2.04
C ALA A 44 9.56 -17.93 2.20
N LYS A 45 10.45 -18.16 3.15
CA LYS A 45 10.97 -19.50 3.48
C LYS A 45 9.88 -20.47 3.95
N ALA A 46 8.80 -19.96 4.52
CA ALA A 46 7.61 -20.73 4.88
C ALA A 46 6.63 -20.96 3.71
N GLY A 47 6.89 -20.39 2.53
CA GLY A 47 6.10 -20.60 1.32
C GLY A 47 5.26 -19.43 0.84
N ALA A 48 5.39 -18.23 1.44
CA ALA A 48 4.77 -17.04 0.90
C ALA A 48 5.43 -16.64 -0.42
N SER A 49 4.61 -16.32 -1.43
CA SER A 49 5.07 -15.84 -2.74
C SER A 49 5.37 -14.35 -2.74
N ALA A 50 4.66 -13.60 -1.89
CA ALA A 50 4.83 -12.17 -1.75
C ALA A 50 4.83 -11.75 -0.27
N ALA A 51 5.57 -10.68 0.03
CA ALA A 51 5.55 -10.00 1.32
C ALA A 51 5.02 -8.58 1.15
N HIS A 52 3.90 -8.29 1.81
CA HIS A 52 3.34 -6.94 1.87
C HIS A 52 3.92 -6.19 3.07
N ILE A 53 4.45 -5.00 2.80
CA ILE A 53 5.32 -4.28 3.72
C ILE A 53 4.81 -2.85 3.93
N HIS A 54 4.60 -2.52 5.20
CA HIS A 54 4.64 -1.16 5.73
C HIS A 54 5.96 -0.97 6.48
N VAL A 55 6.32 0.25 6.82
CA VAL A 55 7.41 0.54 7.75
C VAL A 55 6.88 1.32 8.96
N ARG A 56 7.62 1.23 10.04
CA ARG A 56 7.30 1.89 11.29
C ARG A 56 8.47 2.74 11.76
N ASP A 57 8.16 3.81 12.44
CA ASP A 57 9.15 4.57 13.18
C ASP A 57 9.76 3.69 14.29
N PRO A 58 11.08 3.44 14.29
CA PRO A 58 11.71 2.54 15.24
C PRO A 58 11.62 2.99 16.71
N GLU A 59 11.45 4.30 16.96
CA GLU A 59 11.39 4.85 18.32
C GLU A 59 9.98 4.77 18.89
N THR A 60 8.96 4.99 18.06
CA THR A 60 7.57 5.08 18.51
C THR A 60 6.73 3.84 18.19
N GLY A 61 7.16 3.03 17.24
CA GLY A 61 6.40 1.89 16.71
C GLY A 61 5.23 2.29 15.79
N LYS A 62 4.99 3.58 15.58
CA LYS A 62 3.91 4.06 14.70
C LYS A 62 4.23 3.85 13.24
N GLY A 63 3.19 3.72 12.40
CA GLY A 63 3.35 3.69 10.95
C GLY A 63 4.14 4.90 10.44
N SER A 64 5.02 4.69 9.48
CA SER A 64 5.91 5.72 8.92
C SER A 64 5.88 5.73 7.40
N ARG A 65 6.14 6.91 6.81
CA ARG A 65 6.32 7.11 5.38
C ARG A 65 7.79 7.42 5.02
N ASP A 66 8.71 7.28 5.97
CA ASP A 66 10.12 7.56 5.71
C ASP A 66 10.67 6.62 4.62
N VAL A 67 11.05 7.21 3.51
CA VAL A 67 11.61 6.51 2.33
C VAL A 67 12.87 5.71 2.67
N ASN A 68 13.67 6.15 3.64
CA ASN A 68 14.90 5.47 4.03
C ASN A 68 14.60 4.17 4.79
N LEU A 69 13.54 4.15 5.60
CA LEU A 69 13.11 2.93 6.29
C LEU A 69 12.62 1.87 5.28
N PHE A 70 11.85 2.29 4.26
CA PHE A 70 11.46 1.40 3.16
C PHE A 70 12.69 0.88 2.41
N LYS A 71 13.60 1.80 2.05
CA LYS A 71 14.82 1.42 1.33
C LYS A 71 15.65 0.41 2.12
N GLU A 72 15.86 0.64 3.41
CA GLU A 72 16.61 -0.27 4.26
C GLU A 72 15.97 -1.66 4.32
N ALA A 73 14.66 -1.74 4.53
CA ALA A 73 13.94 -3.01 4.58
C ALA A 73 14.05 -3.77 3.24
N VAL A 74 13.85 -3.08 2.13
CA VAL A 74 13.93 -3.66 0.77
C VAL A 74 15.35 -4.12 0.45
N ASP A 75 16.37 -3.31 0.75
CA ASP A 75 17.75 -3.69 0.50
C ASP A 75 18.13 -4.96 1.28
N ARG A 76 17.72 -5.07 2.56
CA ARG A 76 17.97 -6.27 3.38
C ARG A 76 17.30 -7.52 2.81
N ILE A 77 16.07 -7.43 2.31
CA ILE A 77 15.37 -8.56 1.68
C ILE A 77 16.11 -8.99 0.40
N ARG A 78 16.50 -8.03 -0.43
CA ARG A 78 17.22 -8.30 -1.68
C ARG A 78 18.61 -8.88 -1.46
N ASP A 79 19.30 -8.45 -0.41
CA ASP A 79 20.64 -8.95 -0.05
C ASP A 79 20.61 -10.41 0.43
N ASP A 80 19.54 -10.87 1.08
CA ASP A 80 19.33 -12.29 1.46
C ASP A 80 19.17 -13.19 0.22
N LYS A 81 18.75 -12.63 -0.93
CA LYS A 81 18.48 -13.36 -2.18
C LYS A 81 17.35 -14.38 -2.06
N THR A 82 16.49 -14.27 -1.06
CA THR A 82 15.27 -15.05 -0.96
C THR A 82 14.33 -14.66 -2.09
N ASP A 83 13.79 -15.66 -2.80
CA ASP A 83 12.84 -15.44 -3.89
C ASP A 83 11.47 -15.08 -3.31
N VAL A 84 11.19 -13.80 -3.26
CA VAL A 84 9.92 -13.23 -2.76
C VAL A 84 9.58 -11.96 -3.53
N VAL A 85 8.33 -11.84 -3.93
CA VAL A 85 7.79 -10.61 -4.52
C VAL A 85 7.62 -9.57 -3.42
N ILE A 86 8.26 -8.41 -3.59
CA ILE A 86 8.12 -7.30 -2.65
C ILE A 86 6.90 -6.47 -3.05
N ASN A 87 5.95 -6.34 -2.12
CA ASN A 87 4.76 -5.51 -2.25
C ASN A 87 4.82 -4.40 -1.21
N LEU A 88 5.06 -3.16 -1.62
CA LEU A 88 5.08 -2.01 -0.70
C LEU A 88 3.73 -1.31 -0.69
N THR A 89 3.28 -0.92 0.50
CA THR A 89 2.06 -0.10 0.62
C THR A 89 2.20 1.24 -0.10
N ALA A 90 1.14 1.72 -0.74
CA ALA A 90 0.99 3.10 -1.21
C ALA A 90 -0.24 3.78 -0.58
N GLY A 91 -0.83 3.16 0.44
CA GLY A 91 -2.04 3.65 1.10
C GLY A 91 -1.82 4.82 2.06
N MET A 92 -0.62 4.98 2.62
CA MET A 92 -0.36 6.04 3.61
C MET A 92 -0.30 7.43 2.97
N GLY A 93 -0.73 8.45 3.73
CA GLY A 93 -0.78 9.85 3.25
C GLY A 93 -2.13 10.23 2.63
N GLY A 94 -3.19 9.52 2.97
CA GLY A 94 -4.54 9.74 2.50
C GLY A 94 -5.55 10.04 3.59
N ASP A 95 -5.13 10.08 4.85
CA ASP A 95 -6.05 10.20 5.96
C ASP A 95 -6.46 11.67 6.21
N TRP A 96 -7.75 11.89 6.21
CA TRP A 96 -8.38 13.13 6.60
C TRP A 96 -9.16 12.91 7.89
N VAL A 97 -8.77 13.59 8.94
CA VAL A 97 -9.49 13.65 10.20
C VAL A 97 -10.13 15.03 10.30
N PRO A 98 -11.46 15.17 10.30
CA PRO A 98 -12.11 16.46 10.49
C PRO A 98 -11.79 17.06 11.86
N ASP A 99 -11.64 18.38 11.94
CA ASP A 99 -11.58 19.09 13.23
C ASP A 99 -12.94 19.00 13.94
N GLU A 100 -12.94 18.80 15.25
CA GLU A 100 -14.16 18.61 16.04
C GLU A 100 -15.09 19.84 16.07
N ASN A 101 -14.54 21.04 15.89
CA ASN A 101 -15.27 22.29 15.94
C ASN A 101 -15.66 22.81 14.54
N ASP A 102 -14.88 22.42 13.52
CA ASP A 102 -15.14 22.79 12.13
C ASP A 102 -14.77 21.63 11.21
N PHE A 103 -15.77 20.82 10.85
CA PHE A 103 -15.60 19.63 9.99
C PHE A 103 -15.06 19.94 8.58
N SER A 104 -14.99 21.21 8.18
CA SER A 104 -14.36 21.62 6.92
C SER A 104 -12.84 21.79 7.04
N MET A 105 -12.31 21.78 8.24
CA MET A 105 -10.89 21.95 8.53
C MET A 105 -10.24 20.61 8.93
N PRO A 106 -8.93 20.46 8.64
CA PRO A 106 -8.21 19.27 9.08
C PRO A 106 -7.95 19.33 10.59
N GLY A 107 -8.31 18.26 11.28
CA GLY A 107 -8.02 18.02 12.68
C GLY A 107 -6.71 17.24 12.90
N PRO A 108 -6.36 17.02 14.18
CA PRO A 108 -5.21 16.19 14.55
C PRO A 108 -5.31 14.79 13.97
N GLY A 109 -4.22 14.29 13.39
CA GLY A 109 -4.17 12.96 12.75
C GLY A 109 -4.36 13.00 11.24
N THR A 110 -4.75 14.14 10.64
CA THR A 110 -4.72 14.31 9.18
C THR A 110 -3.30 14.22 8.65
N ASP A 111 -3.07 13.34 7.67
CA ASP A 111 -1.76 13.18 7.02
C ASP A 111 -1.78 13.35 5.50
N MET A 112 -2.82 14.01 4.98
CA MET A 112 -3.05 14.21 3.54
C MET A 112 -1.85 14.81 2.81
N ILE A 113 -1.34 14.09 1.80
CA ILE A 113 -0.29 14.54 0.89
C ILE A 113 -0.62 14.23 -0.56
N GLY A 114 0.16 14.78 -1.48
CA GLY A 114 -0.02 14.57 -2.91
C GLY A 114 0.40 13.17 -3.40
N PRO A 115 -0.06 12.76 -4.60
CA PRO A 115 0.22 11.43 -5.14
C PRO A 115 1.71 11.16 -5.38
N ASP A 116 2.47 12.15 -5.81
CA ASP A 116 3.92 12.00 -6.04
C ASP A 116 4.66 11.73 -4.72
N GLU A 117 4.30 12.44 -3.65
CA GLU A 117 4.90 12.24 -2.33
C GLU A 117 4.46 10.90 -1.70
N ARG A 118 3.20 10.48 -1.90
CA ARG A 118 2.72 9.16 -1.46
C ARG A 118 3.56 8.03 -2.04
N LEU A 119 4.06 8.19 -3.26
CA LEU A 119 4.79 7.17 -4.01
C LEU A 119 6.33 7.35 -3.99
N ALA A 120 6.87 8.28 -3.22
CA ALA A 120 8.31 8.57 -3.22
C ALA A 120 9.17 7.32 -2.89
N HIS A 121 8.72 6.48 -1.96
CA HIS A 121 9.40 5.21 -1.64
C HIS A 121 9.25 4.15 -2.72
N ILE A 122 8.15 4.16 -3.47
CA ILE A 122 7.94 3.27 -4.62
C ILE A 122 8.90 3.63 -5.75
N GLU A 123 9.05 4.93 -6.03
CA GLU A 123 10.03 5.42 -7.02
C GLU A 123 11.45 5.03 -6.66
N LEU A 124 11.81 5.18 -5.38
CA LEU A 124 13.16 4.86 -4.90
C LEU A 124 13.45 3.36 -4.91
N CYS A 125 12.53 2.55 -4.38
CA CYS A 125 12.74 1.13 -4.16
C CYS A 125 12.41 0.28 -5.40
N LYS A 126 11.51 0.74 -6.27
CA LYS A 126 11.00 0.00 -7.44
C LYS A 126 10.69 -1.46 -7.11
N PRO A 127 9.72 -1.71 -6.20
CA PRO A 127 9.29 -3.07 -5.89
C PRO A 127 8.57 -3.69 -7.10
N GLU A 128 8.35 -4.99 -7.07
CA GLU A 128 7.58 -5.69 -8.09
C GLU A 128 6.11 -5.25 -8.07
N ILE A 129 5.56 -5.04 -6.86
CA ILE A 129 4.17 -4.65 -6.62
C ILE A 129 4.11 -3.50 -5.61
N CYS A 130 3.12 -2.63 -5.75
CA CYS A 130 2.70 -1.72 -4.68
C CYS A 130 1.19 -1.82 -4.48
N SER A 131 0.70 -1.81 -3.24
CA SER A 131 -0.74 -1.77 -2.99
C SER A 131 -1.30 -0.36 -3.18
N LEU A 132 -2.52 -0.26 -3.71
CA LEU A 132 -3.15 0.99 -4.07
C LEU A 132 -4.63 0.97 -3.71
N ASP A 133 -5.03 1.77 -2.71
CA ASP A 133 -6.43 1.92 -2.33
C ASP A 133 -7.22 2.66 -3.40
N CYS A 134 -8.19 1.98 -4.00
CA CYS A 134 -8.85 2.41 -5.24
C CYS A 134 -10.03 3.36 -5.06
N GLY A 135 -10.13 4.03 -3.92
CA GLY A 135 -11.17 5.04 -3.70
C GLY A 135 -11.17 5.64 -2.31
N THR A 136 -12.03 6.62 -2.13
CA THR A 136 -12.28 7.27 -0.84
C THR A 136 -13.22 6.41 -0.02
N LEU A 137 -12.92 6.22 1.27
CA LEU A 137 -13.75 5.44 2.19
C LEU A 137 -13.66 5.97 3.62
N ASN A 138 -14.68 5.67 4.44
CA ASN A 138 -14.58 5.84 5.87
C ASN A 138 -13.66 4.75 6.42
N PHE A 139 -12.63 5.15 7.14
CA PHE A 139 -11.62 4.24 7.65
C PHE A 139 -11.82 4.01 9.16
N GLY A 140 -11.98 2.73 9.53
CA GLY A 140 -12.21 2.35 10.92
C GLY A 140 -13.68 2.47 11.39
N VAL A 141 -14.04 1.65 12.39
CA VAL A 141 -15.40 1.63 12.97
C VAL A 141 -15.56 2.70 14.04
N ASN A 142 -14.47 3.10 14.69
CA ASN A 142 -14.44 4.07 15.79
C ASN A 142 -13.60 5.31 15.47
N ASP A 143 -12.99 5.38 14.29
CA ASP A 143 -12.17 6.49 13.89
C ASP A 143 -12.99 7.48 13.07
N HIS A 144 -12.79 8.75 13.33
CA HIS A 144 -13.40 9.84 12.57
C HIS A 144 -12.65 10.14 11.28
N SER A 145 -11.74 9.24 10.86
CA SER A 145 -10.90 9.42 9.68
C SER A 145 -11.57 8.97 8.40
N ILE A 146 -11.27 9.71 7.34
CA ILE A 146 -11.67 9.38 5.98
C ILE A 146 -10.38 9.18 5.19
N TYR A 147 -10.22 8.01 4.56
CA TYR A 147 -9.18 7.84 3.58
C TYR A 147 -9.61 8.46 2.25
N ILE A 148 -8.81 9.38 1.72
CA ILE A 148 -9.13 10.11 0.49
C ILE A 148 -8.21 9.69 -0.65
N SER A 149 -8.84 9.10 -1.68
CA SER A 149 -8.21 8.79 -2.97
C SER A 149 -9.17 9.16 -4.10
N THR A 150 -9.09 10.40 -4.56
CA THR A 150 -9.92 10.89 -5.66
C THR A 150 -9.45 10.33 -7.01
N LEU A 151 -10.33 10.33 -8.02
CA LEU A 151 -9.95 9.87 -9.36
C LEU A 151 -8.70 10.56 -9.95
N PRO A 152 -8.50 11.88 -9.80
CA PRO A 152 -7.25 12.52 -10.24
C PRO A 152 -6.01 11.99 -9.51
N ILE A 153 -6.09 11.78 -8.19
CA ILE A 153 -5.00 11.18 -7.41
C ILE A 153 -4.68 9.79 -7.94
N LEU A 154 -5.68 8.93 -8.08
CA LEU A 154 -5.51 7.55 -8.56
C LEU A 154 -4.94 7.49 -9.98
N ARG A 155 -5.38 8.36 -10.88
CA ARG A 155 -4.80 8.44 -12.24
C ARG A 155 -3.32 8.80 -12.19
N ARG A 156 -2.96 9.81 -11.40
CA ARG A 156 -1.56 10.22 -11.27
C ARG A 156 -0.71 9.08 -10.68
N MET A 157 -1.20 8.40 -9.64
CA MET A 157 -0.51 7.24 -9.06
C MET A 157 -0.36 6.10 -10.07
N ALA A 158 -1.39 5.80 -10.86
CA ALA A 158 -1.33 4.79 -11.91
C ALA A 158 -0.33 5.14 -13.02
N GLU A 159 -0.26 6.41 -13.43
CA GLU A 159 0.74 6.89 -14.40
C GLU A 159 2.17 6.73 -13.87
N LEU A 160 2.40 7.09 -12.62
CA LEU A 160 3.71 7.00 -11.98
C LEU A 160 4.16 5.53 -11.86
N THR A 161 3.34 4.66 -11.28
CA THR A 161 3.68 3.24 -11.13
C THR A 161 3.94 2.57 -12.48
N LYS A 162 3.13 2.89 -13.48
CA LYS A 162 3.34 2.43 -14.86
C LYS A 162 4.69 2.91 -15.43
N SER A 163 5.04 4.18 -15.21
CA SER A 163 6.29 4.75 -15.73
C SER A 163 7.53 4.11 -15.10
N TRP A 164 7.41 3.60 -13.88
CA TRP A 164 8.48 2.90 -13.15
C TRP A 164 8.48 1.40 -13.36
N GLY A 165 7.48 0.84 -14.05
CA GLY A 165 7.33 -0.61 -14.27
C GLY A 165 6.85 -1.37 -13.04
N VAL A 166 6.32 -0.69 -12.03
CA VAL A 166 5.76 -1.29 -10.82
C VAL A 166 4.30 -1.66 -11.04
N LYS A 167 3.89 -2.87 -10.65
CA LYS A 167 2.50 -3.32 -10.79
C LYS A 167 1.67 -2.88 -9.58
N PRO A 168 0.55 -2.16 -9.76
CA PRO A 168 -0.35 -1.87 -8.65
C PRO A 168 -1.17 -3.11 -8.29
N GLU A 169 -1.21 -3.45 -7.00
CA GLU A 169 -2.23 -4.31 -6.39
C GLU A 169 -3.41 -3.42 -6.02
N LEU A 170 -4.56 -3.68 -6.62
CA LEU A 170 -5.72 -2.79 -6.54
C LEU A 170 -6.61 -3.18 -5.36
N GLU A 171 -6.56 -2.41 -4.28
CA GLU A 171 -7.36 -2.64 -3.09
C GLU A 171 -8.75 -2.00 -3.24
N VAL A 172 -9.77 -2.85 -3.23
CA VAL A 172 -11.16 -2.49 -3.49
C VAL A 172 -12.02 -2.80 -2.28
N PHE A 173 -12.57 -1.79 -1.64
CA PHE A 173 -13.35 -1.91 -0.40
C PHE A 173 -14.86 -1.78 -0.61
N ASP A 174 -15.30 -1.23 -1.75
CA ASP A 174 -16.72 -1.18 -2.14
C ASP A 174 -16.93 -1.22 -3.66
N LEU A 175 -18.19 -1.26 -4.10
CA LEU A 175 -18.55 -1.33 -5.53
C LEU A 175 -18.16 -0.07 -6.30
N GLY A 176 -18.12 1.08 -5.65
CA GLY A 176 -17.66 2.34 -6.25
C GLY A 176 -16.19 2.29 -6.64
N HIS A 177 -15.37 1.60 -5.86
CA HIS A 177 -13.95 1.40 -6.14
C HIS A 177 -13.73 0.56 -7.41
N ILE A 178 -14.53 -0.48 -7.64
CA ILE A 178 -14.47 -1.28 -8.90
C ILE A 178 -14.69 -0.38 -10.10
N ARG A 179 -15.66 0.54 -10.01
CA ARG A 179 -15.92 1.51 -11.07
C ARG A 179 -14.74 2.48 -11.25
N SER A 180 -14.16 2.95 -10.14
CA SER A 180 -12.98 3.83 -10.17
C SER A 180 -11.79 3.17 -10.86
N VAL A 181 -11.50 1.90 -10.54
CA VAL A 181 -10.45 1.09 -11.19
C VAL A 181 -10.65 1.02 -12.70
N SER A 182 -11.88 0.80 -13.16
CA SER A 182 -12.19 0.75 -14.59
C SER A 182 -11.79 2.05 -15.32
N TYR A 183 -11.96 3.20 -14.68
CA TYR A 183 -11.61 4.50 -15.29
C TYR A 183 -10.13 4.88 -15.13
N THR A 184 -9.47 4.46 -14.07
CA THR A 184 -8.12 4.90 -13.73
C THR A 184 -7.03 3.97 -14.25
N HIS A 185 -7.28 2.66 -14.28
CA HIS A 185 -6.29 1.64 -14.60
C HIS A 185 -6.60 0.89 -15.90
N LEU A 186 -7.85 0.47 -16.11
CA LEU A 186 -8.21 -0.38 -17.24
C LEU A 186 -8.47 0.41 -18.51
N ARG A 187 -8.99 1.64 -18.41
CA ARG A 187 -9.38 2.50 -19.53
C ARG A 187 -8.53 3.76 -19.67
N ALA A 188 -7.41 3.87 -18.97
CA ALA A 188 -6.51 5.02 -19.04
C ALA A 188 -5.95 5.30 -20.43
N HIS A 189 -6.19 4.43 -21.41
CA HIS A 189 -5.79 4.56 -22.80
C HIS A 189 -6.96 4.81 -23.79
N GLU A 190 -8.21 4.74 -23.32
CA GLU A 190 -9.34 5.14 -24.14
C GLU A 190 -9.42 6.69 -24.13
N THR A 191 -8.82 7.32 -25.13
CA THR A 191 -9.13 8.72 -25.45
C THR A 191 -10.60 8.77 -25.78
N HIS A 192 -11.40 9.43 -24.93
CA HIS A 192 -12.76 9.78 -25.28
C HIS A 192 -12.68 10.79 -26.45
N THR A 193 -12.72 10.29 -27.67
CA THR A 193 -13.14 11.09 -28.81
C THR A 193 -14.65 11.27 -28.67
N ASN A 194 -15.05 12.45 -28.18
CA ASN A 194 -16.41 12.93 -28.34
C ASN A 194 -16.69 13.24 -29.82
#